data_c1901ed983e69f2e43c608f59b7da75c
#
_entry.id   c1901ed983e69f2e43c608f59b7da75c
#
_cell.length_a   1.000
_cell.length_b   1.000
_cell.length_c   1.000
_cell.angle_alpha   90.00
_cell.angle_beta   90.00
_cell.angle_gamma   90.00
#
_symmetry.space_group_name_H-M   'P 1'
#
loop_
_entity.id
_entity.type
_entity.pdbx_description
1 polymer ?
#
loop_
_entity_poly.entity_id
_entity_poly.type
_entity_poly.pdbx_seq_one_letter_code
_entity_poly.pdbx_strand_id
1 'polypeptide(L)'
;ITYFNKEEDRGYSDLYLMNLPEGQTTRLTDTDYNESDAGWTPDGKFITYLAKGQLWEMNPDGSNPRQVTDIPDGINGYVYAPDMSKIVYLKDVQLEPTVQDLYPDLPKAKARIVDDQFYRHWNDWVDAYTHLFIADYVPAQPITTGKDIMEGERWESPVRPWGGVEQ
;
A
#
# COMPACT_ATOMS: atom_id res chain seq x y z
N ILE A 1 3.83 13.84 -9.74
CA ILE A 1 5.12 14.52 -10.05
C ILE A 1 5.99 14.45 -8.80
N THR A 2 7.24 14.04 -8.98
CA THR A 2 8.22 13.98 -7.87
C THR A 2 9.12 15.19 -7.93
N TYR A 3 9.37 15.82 -6.79
CA TYR A 3 10.40 16.86 -6.62
C TYR A 3 11.35 16.48 -5.48
N PHE A 4 12.56 17.03 -5.52
CA PHE A 4 13.60 16.72 -4.54
C PHE A 4 13.86 17.94 -3.65
N ASN A 5 13.66 17.76 -2.34
CA ASN A 5 14.00 18.77 -1.33
C ASN A 5 15.47 18.57 -0.91
N LYS A 6 16.33 19.53 -1.29
CA LYS A 6 17.77 19.45 -1.02
C LYS A 6 18.15 19.65 0.45
N GLU A 7 17.31 20.35 1.20
CA GLU A 7 17.59 20.60 2.63
C GLU A 7 17.32 19.38 3.47
N GLU A 8 16.32 18.59 3.06
CA GLU A 8 15.93 17.35 3.75
C GLU A 8 16.56 16.09 3.13
N ASP A 9 17.29 16.25 2.01
CA ASP A 9 17.86 15.14 1.21
C ASP A 9 16.81 14.07 0.86
N ARG A 10 15.61 14.53 0.45
CA ARG A 10 14.43 13.69 0.28
C ARG A 10 13.60 14.08 -0.96
N GLY A 11 13.06 13.05 -1.63
CA GLY A 11 12.08 13.21 -2.70
C GLY A 11 10.66 13.18 -2.17
N TYR A 12 9.81 14.03 -2.72
CA TYR A 12 8.37 14.08 -2.46
C TYR A 12 7.60 13.91 -3.77
N SER A 13 6.50 13.18 -3.72
CA SER A 13 5.63 12.94 -4.87
C SER A 13 4.24 13.47 -4.59
N ASP A 14 3.80 14.42 -5.41
CA ASP A 14 2.45 14.98 -5.35
C ASP A 14 1.60 14.52 -6.54
N LEU A 15 0.30 14.53 -6.36
CA LEU A 15 -0.68 14.24 -7.39
C LEU A 15 -1.06 15.50 -8.17
N TYR A 16 -1.17 15.33 -9.47
CA TYR A 16 -1.61 16.35 -10.41
C TYR A 16 -2.67 15.77 -11.33
N LEU A 17 -3.69 16.54 -11.61
CA LEU A 17 -4.71 16.23 -12.62
C LEU A 17 -4.44 17.03 -13.88
N MET A 18 -4.46 16.37 -15.03
CA MET A 18 -4.34 17.01 -16.34
C MET A 18 -5.65 16.87 -17.12
N ASN A 19 -6.17 17.99 -17.60
CA ASN A 19 -7.31 17.99 -18.53
C ASN A 19 -6.83 17.68 -19.95
N LEU A 20 -7.51 16.77 -20.63
CA LEU A 20 -7.25 16.46 -22.04
C LEU A 20 -8.42 17.00 -22.90
N PRO A 21 -8.16 17.59 -24.10
CA PRO A 21 -6.86 17.75 -24.77
C PRO A 21 -6.09 19.03 -24.44
N GLU A 22 -6.60 19.91 -23.56
CA GLU A 22 -6.04 21.25 -23.33
C GLU A 22 -4.66 21.20 -22.64
N GLY A 23 -4.34 20.09 -21.98
CA GLY A 23 -3.06 19.90 -21.28
C GLY A 23 -2.88 20.73 -20.01
N GLN A 24 -3.94 21.41 -19.56
CA GLN A 24 -3.91 22.16 -18.31
C GLN A 24 -3.79 21.23 -17.11
N THR A 25 -2.80 21.50 -16.25
CA THR A 25 -2.55 20.71 -15.04
C THR A 25 -2.93 21.47 -13.78
N THR A 26 -3.53 20.77 -12.82
CA THR A 26 -3.86 21.28 -11.49
C THR A 26 -3.18 20.38 -10.45
N ARG A 27 -2.46 20.97 -9.49
CA ARG A 27 -1.92 20.24 -8.34
C ARG A 27 -3.06 19.89 -7.40
N LEU A 28 -3.15 18.61 -7.02
CA LEU A 28 -4.21 18.09 -6.13
C LEU A 28 -3.73 17.95 -4.68
N THR A 29 -2.44 17.62 -4.49
CA THR A 29 -1.85 17.46 -3.16
C THR A 29 -0.63 18.36 -2.99
N ASP A 30 -0.39 18.78 -1.74
CA ASP A 30 0.76 19.57 -1.30
C ASP A 30 1.11 19.13 0.11
N THR A 31 1.77 17.98 0.23
CA THR A 31 2.02 17.32 1.50
C THR A 31 3.52 17.10 1.72
N ASP A 32 3.91 16.78 2.95
CA ASP A 32 5.27 16.42 3.35
C ASP A 32 5.54 14.89 3.30
N TYR A 33 4.70 14.15 2.55
CA TYR A 33 4.83 12.71 2.32
C TYR A 33 4.53 12.37 0.86
N ASN A 34 4.84 11.14 0.47
CA ASN A 34 4.63 10.67 -0.90
C ASN A 34 3.22 10.13 -1.08
N GLU A 35 2.59 10.51 -2.19
CA GLU A 35 1.43 9.85 -2.74
C GLU A 35 1.85 8.99 -3.94
N SER A 36 1.24 7.81 -4.04
CA SER A 36 1.47 6.84 -5.12
C SER A 36 0.18 6.16 -5.54
N ASP A 37 0.26 5.33 -6.58
CA ASP A 37 -0.81 4.48 -7.07
C ASP A 37 -2.14 5.21 -7.25
N ALA A 38 -2.07 6.40 -7.86
CA ALA A 38 -3.24 7.20 -8.14
C ALA A 38 -4.13 6.56 -9.22
N GLY A 39 -5.41 6.50 -8.94
CA GLY A 39 -6.43 5.97 -9.83
C GLY A 39 -7.77 6.66 -9.66
N TRP A 40 -8.78 6.10 -10.30
CA TRP A 40 -10.17 6.51 -10.14
C TRP A 40 -10.97 5.38 -9.51
N THR A 41 -11.96 5.73 -8.69
CA THR A 41 -12.99 4.76 -8.32
C THR A 41 -13.69 4.24 -9.57
N PRO A 42 -14.20 2.99 -9.58
CA PRO A 42 -14.88 2.42 -10.74
C PRO A 42 -16.06 3.24 -11.26
N ASP A 43 -16.72 4.01 -10.39
CA ASP A 43 -17.81 4.93 -10.77
C ASP A 43 -17.32 6.31 -11.24
N GLY A 44 -16.01 6.56 -11.24
CA GLY A 44 -15.38 7.79 -11.71
C GLY A 44 -15.59 9.02 -10.81
N LYS A 45 -16.11 8.86 -9.58
CA LYS A 45 -16.45 9.99 -8.74
C LYS A 45 -15.31 10.52 -7.88
N PHE A 46 -14.38 9.64 -7.50
CA PHE A 46 -13.27 9.98 -6.62
C PHE A 46 -11.93 9.60 -7.24
N ILE A 47 -10.91 10.37 -6.91
CA ILE A 47 -9.51 10.00 -7.13
C ILE A 47 -9.06 9.20 -5.92
N THR A 48 -8.42 8.05 -6.15
CA THR A 48 -7.89 7.16 -5.14
C THR A 48 -6.36 7.19 -5.17
N TYR A 49 -5.71 7.02 -4.04
CA TYR A 49 -4.25 7.01 -3.95
C TYR A 49 -3.75 6.36 -2.66
N LEU A 50 -2.51 5.91 -2.66
CA LEU A 50 -1.81 5.48 -1.45
C LEU A 50 -1.03 6.63 -0.83
N ALA A 51 -1.18 6.79 0.47
CA ALA A 51 -0.40 7.69 1.30
C ALA A 51 -0.21 7.12 2.71
N LYS A 52 1.02 7.21 3.25
CA LYS A 52 1.34 6.66 4.58
C LYS A 52 0.94 5.19 4.77
N GLY A 53 1.07 4.39 3.70
CA GLY A 53 0.68 2.97 3.71
C GLY A 53 -0.83 2.72 3.80
N GLN A 54 -1.66 3.72 3.48
CA GLN A 54 -3.13 3.58 3.54
C GLN A 54 -3.75 4.07 2.23
N LEU A 55 -4.93 3.54 1.91
CA LEU A 55 -5.75 4.01 0.80
C LEU A 55 -6.53 5.25 1.20
N TRP A 56 -6.51 6.23 0.33
CA TRP A 56 -7.23 7.48 0.45
C TRP A 56 -8.09 7.73 -0.79
N GLU A 57 -9.15 8.49 -0.60
CA GLU A 57 -10.00 9.02 -1.68
C GLU A 57 -10.16 10.53 -1.52
N MET A 58 -10.26 11.24 -2.64
CA MET A 58 -10.58 12.67 -2.66
C MET A 58 -11.47 13.01 -3.86
N ASN A 59 -12.12 14.17 -3.80
CA ASN A 59 -12.83 14.70 -4.97
C ASN A 59 -11.87 14.99 -6.13
N PRO A 60 -12.35 15.03 -7.37
CA PRO A 60 -11.52 15.34 -8.53
C PRO A 60 -10.84 16.71 -8.51
N ASP A 61 -11.34 17.65 -7.71
CA ASP A 61 -10.74 18.95 -7.49
C ASP A 61 -9.68 18.97 -6.36
N GLY A 62 -9.37 17.82 -5.77
CA GLY A 62 -8.44 17.68 -4.65
C GLY A 62 -9.06 17.94 -3.28
N SER A 63 -10.34 18.32 -3.22
CA SER A 63 -11.00 18.61 -1.95
C SER A 63 -11.46 17.34 -1.22
N ASN A 64 -11.71 17.47 0.09
CA ASN A 64 -12.27 16.44 0.96
C ASN A 64 -11.51 15.08 0.92
N PRO A 65 -10.19 15.08 1.12
CA PRO A 65 -9.45 13.81 1.24
C PRO A 65 -9.96 13.03 2.46
N ARG A 66 -10.21 11.74 2.26
CA ARG A 66 -10.64 10.83 3.32
C ARG A 66 -9.88 9.53 3.27
N GLN A 67 -9.55 9.01 4.42
CA GLN A 67 -8.90 7.70 4.56
C GLN A 67 -9.94 6.59 4.36
N VAL A 68 -9.61 5.63 3.50
CA VAL A 68 -10.47 4.46 3.20
C VAL A 68 -10.04 3.24 3.98
N THR A 69 -8.73 3.09 4.23
CA THR A 69 -8.20 1.98 5.03
C THR A 69 -7.47 2.52 6.26
N ASP A 70 -7.59 1.78 7.37
CA ASP A 70 -6.82 1.98 8.59
C ASP A 70 -6.32 0.60 9.05
N ILE A 71 -5.47 0.01 8.21
CA ILE A 71 -4.92 -1.33 8.38
C ILE A 71 -3.61 -1.24 9.16
N PRO A 72 -3.45 -2.00 10.25
CA PRO A 72 -2.16 -2.10 10.95
C PRO A 72 -1.04 -2.51 10.00
N ASP A 73 0.11 -1.83 10.11
CA ASP A 73 1.30 -1.97 9.25
C ASP A 73 1.11 -1.52 7.79
N GLY A 74 -0.10 -1.06 7.44
CA GLY A 74 -0.40 -0.53 6.13
C GLY A 74 -0.71 -1.57 5.05
N ILE A 75 -0.87 -1.06 3.82
CA ILE A 75 -1.10 -1.85 2.62
C ILE A 75 -0.12 -1.44 1.52
N ASN A 76 0.18 -2.38 0.61
CA ASN A 76 1.14 -2.18 -0.49
C ASN A 76 0.46 -1.92 -1.84
N GLY A 77 -0.85 -2.07 -1.92
CA GLY A 77 -1.62 -1.87 -3.15
C GLY A 77 -3.09 -2.22 -2.95
N TYR A 78 -3.93 -1.88 -3.90
CA TYR A 78 -5.37 -2.09 -3.80
C TYR A 78 -6.04 -2.18 -5.18
N VAL A 79 -7.17 -2.84 -5.23
CA VAL A 79 -8.08 -2.86 -6.39
C VAL A 79 -9.52 -2.84 -5.88
N TYR A 80 -10.35 -1.97 -6.44
CA TYR A 80 -11.79 -1.98 -6.19
C TYR A 80 -12.49 -3.03 -7.06
N ALA A 81 -13.47 -3.71 -6.50
CA ALA A 81 -14.43 -4.44 -7.31
C ALA A 81 -15.18 -3.47 -8.26
N PRO A 82 -15.52 -3.88 -9.49
CA PRO A 82 -16.19 -3.00 -10.44
C PRO A 82 -17.52 -2.41 -9.95
N ASP A 83 -18.21 -3.12 -9.07
CA ASP A 83 -19.46 -2.68 -8.43
C ASP A 83 -19.25 -1.90 -7.14
N MET A 84 -17.98 -1.67 -6.76
CA MET A 84 -17.57 -1.00 -5.53
C MET A 84 -18.09 -1.65 -4.23
N SER A 85 -18.49 -2.92 -4.27
CA SER A 85 -18.92 -3.63 -3.07
C SER A 85 -17.77 -4.07 -2.18
N LYS A 86 -16.59 -4.24 -2.77
CA LYS A 86 -15.39 -4.78 -2.10
C LYS A 86 -14.12 -4.11 -2.58
N ILE A 87 -13.10 -4.23 -1.74
CA ILE A 87 -11.71 -3.92 -2.08
C ILE A 87 -10.86 -5.16 -1.83
N VAL A 88 -9.98 -5.47 -2.76
CA VAL A 88 -8.82 -6.34 -2.52
C VAL A 88 -7.63 -5.45 -2.24
N TYR A 89 -6.86 -5.75 -1.21
CA TYR A 89 -5.63 -5.04 -0.91
C TYR A 89 -4.47 -6.01 -0.62
N LEU A 90 -3.27 -5.54 -0.84
CA LEU A 90 -2.03 -6.26 -0.61
C LEU A 90 -1.45 -5.86 0.75
N LYS A 91 -1.10 -6.85 1.55
CA LYS A 91 -0.43 -6.63 2.84
C LYS A 91 0.64 -7.68 3.05
N ASP A 92 1.77 -7.28 3.63
CA ASP A 92 2.81 -8.20 4.04
C ASP A 92 2.42 -8.91 5.34
N VAL A 93 2.58 -10.24 5.34
CA VAL A 93 2.27 -11.13 6.46
C VAL A 93 3.55 -11.81 6.92
N GLN A 94 3.85 -11.67 8.20
CA GLN A 94 4.94 -12.37 8.84
C GLN A 94 4.47 -13.78 9.21
N LEU A 95 5.03 -14.79 8.57
CA LEU A 95 4.68 -16.20 8.84
C LEU A 95 5.69 -16.88 9.78
N GLU A 96 6.94 -16.44 9.73
CA GLU A 96 7.99 -16.98 10.58
C GLU A 96 8.14 -16.17 11.86
N PRO A 97 8.41 -16.83 13.00
CA PRO A 97 8.65 -16.12 14.24
C PRO A 97 9.93 -15.27 14.15
N THR A 98 9.87 -14.07 14.65
CA THR A 98 11.04 -13.22 14.79
C THR A 98 11.96 -13.69 15.92
N VAL A 99 13.17 -13.15 15.97
CA VAL A 99 14.08 -13.38 17.11
C VAL A 99 13.44 -12.93 18.44
N GLN A 100 12.66 -11.87 18.41
CA GLN A 100 11.97 -11.34 19.58
C GLN A 100 10.82 -12.24 20.05
N ASP A 101 10.15 -12.94 19.12
CA ASP A 101 9.11 -13.90 19.45
C ASP A 101 9.70 -15.13 20.15
N LEU A 102 10.86 -15.59 19.70
CA LEU A 102 11.55 -16.75 20.24
C LEU A 102 12.40 -16.42 21.50
N TYR A 103 12.92 -15.21 21.57
CA TYR A 103 13.79 -14.72 22.66
C TYR A 103 13.33 -13.34 23.13
N PRO A 104 12.19 -13.27 23.84
CA PRO A 104 11.60 -11.98 24.28
C PRO A 104 12.47 -11.22 25.29
N ASP A 105 13.44 -11.89 25.90
CA ASP A 105 14.46 -11.29 26.75
C ASP A 105 15.56 -10.53 25.97
N LEU A 106 15.58 -10.65 24.65
CA LEU A 106 16.53 -10.01 23.75
C LEU A 106 15.87 -8.94 22.83
N PRO A 107 15.20 -7.93 23.37
CA PRO A 107 14.37 -7.01 22.56
C PRO A 107 15.16 -6.15 21.56
N LYS A 108 16.49 -6.09 21.70
CA LYS A 108 17.38 -5.34 20.79
C LYS A 108 18.13 -6.24 19.80
N ALA A 109 17.91 -7.55 19.83
CA ALA A 109 18.55 -8.46 18.90
C ALA A 109 18.10 -8.16 17.47
N LYS A 110 19.06 -8.09 16.54
CA LYS A 110 18.81 -7.89 15.10
C LYS A 110 19.19 -9.14 14.29
N ALA A 111 19.30 -10.29 14.95
CA ALA A 111 19.60 -11.54 14.30
C ALA A 111 18.38 -12.03 13.50
N ARG A 112 18.63 -12.86 12.49
CA ARG A 112 17.62 -13.67 11.80
C ARG A 112 17.84 -15.13 12.13
N ILE A 113 16.76 -15.84 12.36
CA ILE A 113 16.78 -17.30 12.50
C ILE A 113 16.36 -17.86 11.17
N VAL A 114 17.21 -18.72 10.61
CA VAL A 114 17.03 -19.30 9.29
C VAL A 114 17.13 -20.81 9.44
N ASP A 115 15.99 -21.51 9.37
CA ASP A 115 15.89 -22.95 9.53
C ASP A 115 15.83 -23.69 8.18
N ASP A 116 15.69 -22.95 7.09
CA ASP A 116 15.59 -23.47 5.73
C ASP A 116 16.41 -22.63 4.76
N GLN A 117 16.50 -23.10 3.49
CA GLN A 117 17.24 -22.37 2.46
C GLN A 117 16.58 -21.02 2.21
N PHE A 118 17.35 -19.99 2.54
CA PHE A 118 16.84 -18.63 2.58
C PHE A 118 17.05 -17.95 1.24
N TYR A 119 15.97 -17.41 0.65
CA TYR A 119 16.02 -16.64 -0.57
C TYR A 119 16.03 -15.14 -0.27
N ARG A 120 16.97 -14.43 -0.91
CA ARG A 120 16.93 -12.97 -1.02
C ARG A 120 16.35 -12.62 -2.38
N HIS A 121 15.42 -11.67 -2.39
CA HIS A 121 15.07 -10.98 -3.61
C HIS A 121 15.97 -9.77 -3.75
N TRP A 122 16.90 -9.83 -4.72
CA TRP A 122 17.87 -8.78 -4.97
C TRP A 122 18.75 -8.52 -3.72
N ASN A 123 18.56 -7.37 -3.07
CA ASN A 123 19.24 -6.99 -1.83
C ASN A 123 18.35 -7.12 -0.59
N ASP A 124 17.06 -7.43 -0.76
CA ASP A 124 16.10 -7.52 0.33
C ASP A 124 15.96 -8.94 0.85
N TRP A 125 15.80 -9.06 2.15
CA TRP A 125 15.47 -10.32 2.78
C TRP A 125 13.97 -10.58 2.66
N VAL A 126 13.59 -11.83 2.41
CA VAL A 126 12.19 -12.26 2.43
C VAL A 126 11.82 -12.56 3.88
N ASP A 127 11.44 -11.54 4.62
CA ASP A 127 11.02 -11.66 6.02
C ASP A 127 9.49 -11.77 6.14
N ALA A 128 8.77 -11.39 5.10
CA ALA A 128 7.31 -11.41 5.04
C ALA A 128 6.85 -11.78 3.62
N TYR A 129 5.64 -12.27 3.53
CA TYR A 129 4.99 -12.65 2.27
C TYR A 129 3.84 -11.72 1.98
N THR A 130 3.78 -11.19 0.76
CA THR A 130 2.65 -10.34 0.35
C THR A 130 1.43 -11.21 0.08
N HIS A 131 0.38 -11.02 0.88
CA HIS A 131 -0.89 -11.72 0.73
C HIS A 131 -1.98 -10.80 0.18
N LEU A 132 -3.00 -11.41 -0.41
CA LEU A 132 -4.23 -10.75 -0.85
C LEU A 132 -5.27 -10.81 0.27
N PHE A 133 -5.77 -9.64 0.61
CA PHE A 133 -6.87 -9.48 1.57
C PHE A 133 -8.11 -8.95 0.85
N ILE A 134 -9.28 -9.44 1.22
CA ILE A 134 -10.54 -8.94 0.72
C ILE A 134 -11.36 -8.34 1.86
N ALA A 135 -11.93 -7.17 1.64
CA ALA A 135 -12.80 -6.49 2.59
C ALA A 135 -14.03 -5.89 1.89
N ASP A 136 -15.12 -5.75 2.63
CA ASP A 136 -16.29 -5.01 2.16
C ASP A 136 -15.97 -3.51 2.16
N TYR A 137 -16.36 -2.83 1.07
CA TYR A 137 -16.24 -1.38 0.97
C TYR A 137 -17.59 -0.74 1.27
N VAL A 138 -17.60 0.14 2.25
CA VAL A 138 -18.76 1.00 2.57
C VAL A 138 -18.28 2.45 2.56
N PRO A 139 -18.85 3.32 1.71
CA PRO A 139 -18.44 4.72 1.63
C PRO A 139 -18.42 5.40 3.01
N ALA A 140 -17.37 6.17 3.27
CA ALA A 140 -17.11 6.88 4.52
C ALA A 140 -16.94 6.01 5.79
N GLN A 141 -16.76 4.70 5.65
CA GLN A 141 -16.38 3.81 6.75
C GLN A 141 -14.98 3.27 6.50
N PRO A 142 -13.98 3.54 7.35
CA PRO A 142 -12.65 3.00 7.20
C PRO A 142 -12.64 1.47 7.34
N ILE A 143 -11.91 0.83 6.44
CA ILE A 143 -11.64 -0.61 6.50
C ILE A 143 -10.48 -0.81 7.47
N THR A 144 -10.73 -1.50 8.58
CA THR A 144 -9.72 -1.76 9.62
C THR A 144 -9.20 -3.20 9.58
N THR A 145 -9.86 -4.08 8.83
CA THR A 145 -9.49 -5.49 8.68
C THR A 145 -10.07 -6.04 7.38
N GLY A 146 -9.48 -7.13 6.90
CA GLY A 146 -9.98 -7.90 5.78
C GLY A 146 -9.71 -9.38 5.99
N LYS A 147 -10.31 -10.22 5.16
CA LYS A 147 -10.05 -11.65 5.14
C LYS A 147 -8.81 -11.92 4.29
N ASP A 148 -7.79 -12.51 4.89
CA ASP A 148 -6.66 -13.08 4.16
C ASP A 148 -7.15 -14.29 3.35
N ILE A 149 -7.04 -14.24 2.03
CA ILE A 149 -7.44 -15.34 1.15
C ILE A 149 -6.29 -16.30 0.87
N MET A 150 -5.09 -16.00 1.39
CA MET A 150 -3.89 -16.83 1.29
C MET A 150 -3.40 -17.28 2.67
N GLU A 151 -4.26 -17.25 3.69
CA GLU A 151 -3.91 -17.55 5.09
C GLU A 151 -3.16 -18.88 5.21
N GLY A 152 -1.97 -18.81 5.81
CA GLY A 152 -1.09 -19.97 6.02
C GLY A 152 -0.21 -20.35 4.84
N GLU A 153 -0.36 -19.72 3.68
CA GLU A 153 0.45 -19.98 2.50
C GLU A 153 1.77 -19.20 2.53
N ARG A 154 2.84 -19.85 2.09
CA ARG A 154 4.17 -19.23 1.94
C ARG A 154 4.41 -18.74 0.51
N TRP A 155 3.36 -18.23 -0.14
CA TRP A 155 3.42 -17.69 -1.49
C TRP A 155 3.17 -16.21 -1.46
N GLU A 156 3.76 -15.51 -2.40
CA GLU A 156 3.54 -14.09 -2.61
C GLU A 156 2.61 -13.87 -3.79
N SER A 157 1.71 -12.91 -3.65
CA SER A 157 0.91 -12.40 -4.76
C SER A 157 0.75 -10.87 -4.60
N PRO A 158 1.24 -10.08 -5.53
CA PRO A 158 2.05 -10.43 -6.70
C PRO A 158 3.46 -10.89 -6.34
N VAL A 159 4.07 -11.66 -7.25
CA VAL A 159 5.43 -12.21 -7.02
C VAL A 159 6.48 -11.12 -7.20
N ARG A 160 7.26 -10.88 -6.16
CA ARG A 160 8.40 -9.96 -6.24
C ARG A 160 9.57 -10.54 -7.07
N PRO A 161 10.42 -9.70 -7.72
CA PRO A 161 10.42 -8.22 -7.66
C PRO A 161 9.60 -7.55 -8.77
N TRP A 162 8.97 -8.32 -9.66
CA TRP A 162 8.36 -7.81 -10.90
C TRP A 162 6.85 -7.69 -10.82
N GLY A 163 6.23 -8.26 -9.80
CA GLY A 163 4.80 -8.22 -9.59
C GLY A 163 4.33 -6.89 -9.00
N GLY A 164 3.19 -6.41 -9.48
CA GLY A 164 2.46 -5.25 -8.96
C GLY A 164 0.97 -5.55 -8.91
N VAL A 165 0.17 -4.61 -8.43
CA VAL A 165 -1.30 -4.75 -8.32
C VAL A 165 -2.00 -4.97 -9.67
N GLU A 166 -1.29 -4.78 -10.76
CA GLU A 166 -1.76 -4.95 -12.14
C GLU A 166 -1.75 -6.41 -12.62
N GLN A 167 -1.21 -7.33 -11.83
CA GLN A 167 -1.15 -8.76 -12.09
C GLN A 167 -2.27 -9.48 -11.36
#